data_5a5aa66bfc852fe7cd22d5287437acbc
#
_entry.id   5a5aa66bfc852fe7cd22d5287437acbc
#
_cell.length_a   1.000
_cell.length_b   1.000
_cell.length_c   1.000
_cell.angle_alpha   90.00
_cell.angle_beta   90.00
_cell.angle_gamma   90.00
#
_symmetry.space_group_name_H-M   'P 1'
#
loop_
_entity.id
_entity.type
_entity.pdbx_description
1 polymer ?
#
loop_
_entity_poly.entity_id
_entity_poly.type
_entity_poly.pdbx_seq_one_letter_code
_entity_poly.pdbx_strand_id
1 'polypeptide(L)'
;REFAATLQALQTMGRELTDSLQSQWRMEQQRTEQIAALAHDLKTPLTVIQGNADLLAEDALSADQQTQVEAILRGTERARHYLAALRTAGAAPAVQTSLASHALTERLAQTARALCAPAGIHFILQEEWQGTIRAAENDLLRAAENLLDNAAAHTPRGGTVTLTVAKENNIFILRVTDTGPGFTAAALARAGEMFYTDAARSDSAHQGLGLYSARRTAAAHGGTLRVSNTPGGCAELCLPICE
;
A
#
# COMPACT_ATOMS: atom_id res chain seq x y z
N ARG A 1 52.83 -22.28 -5.84
CA ARG A 1 51.85 -22.89 -6.80
C ARG A 1 50.46 -22.95 -6.20
N GLU A 2 50.29 -23.36 -4.94
CA GLU A 2 48.96 -23.45 -4.27
C GLU A 2 48.27 -22.11 -4.13
N PHE A 3 49.00 -21.05 -3.74
CA PHE A 3 48.47 -19.70 -3.60
C PHE A 3 47.91 -19.13 -4.91
N ALA A 4 48.53 -19.40 -6.04
CA ALA A 4 48.06 -18.96 -7.35
C ALA A 4 46.76 -19.73 -7.78
N ALA A 5 46.69 -21.02 -7.47
CA ALA A 5 45.48 -21.81 -7.73
C ALA A 5 44.29 -21.34 -6.88
N THR A 6 44.54 -21.03 -5.61
CA THR A 6 43.50 -20.51 -4.70
C THR A 6 42.99 -19.13 -5.15
N LEU A 7 43.88 -18.23 -5.57
CA LEU A 7 43.51 -16.92 -6.09
C LEU A 7 42.68 -17.04 -7.38
N GLN A 8 43.07 -17.96 -8.26
CA GLN A 8 42.34 -18.21 -9.51
C GLN A 8 40.96 -18.78 -9.24
N ALA A 9 40.81 -19.71 -8.28
CA ALA A 9 39.55 -20.26 -7.86
C ALA A 9 38.61 -19.17 -7.29
N LEU A 10 39.13 -18.28 -6.42
CA LEU A 10 38.38 -17.13 -5.88
C LEU A 10 37.89 -16.16 -6.98
N GLN A 11 38.77 -15.89 -7.97
CA GLN A 11 38.36 -15.05 -9.10
C GLN A 11 37.29 -15.68 -9.96
N THR A 12 37.35 -16.99 -10.18
CA THR A 12 36.32 -17.72 -10.93
C THR A 12 35.00 -17.72 -10.19
N MET A 13 35.01 -18.06 -8.89
CA MET A 13 33.80 -17.98 -8.05
C MET A 13 33.19 -16.56 -8.02
N GLY A 14 34.04 -15.52 -7.95
CA GLY A 14 33.58 -14.14 -7.99
C GLY A 14 32.87 -13.79 -9.30
N ARG A 15 33.37 -14.25 -10.44
CA ARG A 15 32.74 -14.07 -11.75
C ARG A 15 31.42 -14.85 -11.85
N GLU A 16 31.42 -16.12 -11.49
CA GLU A 16 30.22 -16.97 -11.52
C GLU A 16 29.11 -16.39 -10.63
N LEU A 17 29.45 -15.89 -9.44
CA LEU A 17 28.51 -15.22 -8.56
C LEU A 17 27.95 -13.94 -9.19
N THR A 18 28.80 -13.12 -9.80
CA THR A 18 28.39 -11.90 -10.48
C THR A 18 27.46 -12.20 -11.66
N ASP A 19 27.80 -13.18 -12.48
CA ASP A 19 27.00 -13.62 -13.63
C ASP A 19 25.66 -14.19 -13.18
N SER A 20 25.63 -14.98 -12.10
CA SER A 20 24.42 -15.52 -11.50
C SER A 20 23.51 -14.40 -10.97
N LEU A 21 24.05 -13.44 -10.25
CA LEU A 21 23.32 -12.27 -9.75
C LEU A 21 22.76 -11.42 -10.91
N GLN A 22 23.52 -11.18 -11.95
CA GLN A 22 23.07 -10.45 -13.13
C GLN A 22 21.95 -11.20 -13.87
N SER A 23 22.06 -12.54 -13.97
CA SER A 23 21.02 -13.37 -14.58
C SER A 23 19.72 -13.31 -13.78
N GLN A 24 19.81 -13.43 -12.44
CA GLN A 24 18.65 -13.30 -11.57
C GLN A 24 18.00 -11.91 -11.69
N TRP A 25 18.80 -10.84 -11.73
CA TRP A 25 18.32 -9.48 -11.94
C TRP A 25 17.56 -9.31 -13.26
N ARG A 26 18.11 -9.86 -14.35
CA ARG A 26 17.44 -9.80 -15.66
C ARG A 26 16.12 -10.57 -15.67
N MET A 27 16.09 -11.76 -15.06
CA MET A 27 14.84 -12.53 -14.94
C MET A 27 13.77 -11.79 -14.12
N GLU A 28 14.18 -11.16 -13.02
CA GLU A 28 13.27 -10.36 -12.18
C GLU A 28 12.71 -9.15 -12.95
N GLN A 29 13.56 -8.44 -13.70
CA GLN A 29 13.13 -7.34 -14.57
C GLN A 29 12.16 -7.81 -15.65
N GLN A 30 12.46 -8.88 -16.36
CA GLN A 30 11.59 -9.43 -17.40
C GLN A 30 10.23 -9.84 -16.83
N ARG A 31 10.22 -10.51 -15.67
CA ARG A 31 8.99 -10.88 -14.98
C ARG A 31 8.15 -9.65 -14.62
N THR A 32 8.80 -8.61 -14.17
CA THR A 32 8.20 -7.32 -13.83
C THR A 32 7.57 -6.65 -15.04
N GLU A 33 8.30 -6.56 -16.15
CA GLU A 33 7.82 -5.98 -17.39
C GLU A 33 6.63 -6.75 -17.96
N GLN A 34 6.66 -8.08 -17.89
CA GLN A 34 5.55 -8.93 -18.30
C GLN A 34 4.29 -8.68 -17.46
N ILE A 35 4.43 -8.58 -16.13
CA ILE A 35 3.31 -8.26 -15.23
C ILE A 35 2.75 -6.87 -15.53
N ALA A 36 3.61 -5.88 -15.78
CA ALA A 36 3.18 -4.53 -16.10
C ALA A 36 2.42 -4.46 -17.44
N ALA A 37 2.89 -5.19 -18.45
CA ALA A 37 2.22 -5.30 -19.76
C ALA A 37 0.85 -5.99 -19.62
N LEU A 38 0.77 -7.12 -18.93
CA LEU A 38 -0.49 -7.82 -18.68
C LEU A 38 -1.48 -6.95 -17.90
N ALA A 39 -1.01 -6.21 -16.89
CA ALA A 39 -1.85 -5.31 -16.12
C ALA A 39 -2.39 -4.16 -16.99
N HIS A 40 -1.59 -3.66 -17.92
CA HIS A 40 -2.03 -2.65 -18.88
C HIS A 40 -3.11 -3.20 -19.80
N ASP A 41 -2.89 -4.38 -20.38
CA ASP A 41 -3.81 -4.98 -21.35
C ASP A 41 -5.16 -5.37 -20.72
N LEU A 42 -5.14 -5.76 -19.44
CA LEU A 42 -6.35 -6.06 -18.67
C LEU A 42 -7.12 -4.80 -18.24
N LYS A 43 -6.47 -3.64 -18.15
CA LYS A 43 -7.14 -2.38 -17.79
C LYS A 43 -8.20 -2.00 -18.80
N THR A 44 -7.93 -2.18 -20.09
CA THR A 44 -8.85 -1.80 -21.18
C THR A 44 -10.18 -2.56 -21.13
N PRO A 45 -10.21 -3.92 -21.09
CA PRO A 45 -11.48 -4.66 -20.98
C PRO A 45 -12.22 -4.36 -19.68
N LEU A 46 -11.53 -4.16 -18.55
CA LEU A 46 -12.17 -3.78 -17.31
C LEU A 46 -12.84 -2.40 -17.38
N THR A 47 -12.22 -1.43 -18.06
CA THR A 47 -12.83 -0.12 -18.28
C THR A 47 -14.11 -0.23 -19.11
N VAL A 48 -14.12 -1.09 -20.13
CA VAL A 48 -15.32 -1.35 -20.94
C VAL A 48 -16.42 -2.02 -20.12
N ILE A 49 -16.08 -3.02 -19.29
CA ILE A 49 -17.06 -3.70 -18.43
C ILE A 49 -17.65 -2.70 -17.42
N GLN A 50 -16.80 -1.89 -16.80
CA GLN A 50 -17.25 -0.87 -15.85
C GLN A 50 -18.17 0.14 -16.51
N GLY A 51 -17.77 0.71 -17.67
CA GLY A 51 -18.59 1.69 -18.37
C GLY A 51 -19.96 1.15 -18.80
N ASN A 52 -20.02 -0.11 -19.25
CA ASN A 52 -21.32 -0.74 -19.54
C ASN A 52 -22.17 -0.99 -18.27
N ALA A 53 -21.54 -1.36 -17.15
CA ALA A 53 -22.25 -1.53 -15.88
C ALA A 53 -22.76 -0.19 -15.32
N ASP A 54 -21.95 0.89 -15.46
CA ASP A 54 -22.36 2.24 -15.07
C ASP A 54 -23.58 2.70 -15.90
N LEU A 55 -23.55 2.49 -17.22
CA LEU A 55 -24.69 2.80 -18.12
C LEU A 55 -25.94 2.00 -17.75
N LEU A 56 -25.79 0.70 -17.45
CA LEU A 56 -26.91 -0.13 -17.00
C LEU A 56 -27.47 0.35 -15.67
N ALA A 57 -26.64 0.90 -14.77
CA ALA A 57 -27.09 1.43 -13.49
C ALA A 57 -27.96 2.70 -13.61
N GLU A 58 -27.91 3.41 -14.75
CA GLU A 58 -28.73 4.58 -15.05
C GLU A 58 -30.15 4.20 -15.52
N ASP A 59 -30.36 2.93 -15.94
CA ASP A 59 -31.65 2.43 -16.38
C ASP A 59 -32.59 2.07 -15.22
N ALA A 60 -33.88 1.95 -15.49
CA ALA A 60 -34.88 1.49 -14.51
C ALA A 60 -34.75 -0.03 -14.31
N LEU A 61 -33.89 -0.46 -13.41
CA LEU A 61 -33.60 -1.84 -13.09
C LEU A 61 -34.55 -2.41 -12.02
N SER A 62 -34.85 -3.71 -12.10
CA SER A 62 -35.46 -4.44 -10.97
C SER A 62 -34.43 -4.54 -9.80
N ALA A 63 -34.91 -4.80 -8.58
CA ALA A 63 -34.07 -4.94 -7.40
C ALA A 63 -32.97 -6.01 -7.56
N ASP A 64 -33.30 -7.13 -8.22
CA ASP A 64 -32.35 -8.21 -8.51
C ASP A 64 -31.29 -7.76 -9.52
N GLN A 65 -31.71 -7.07 -10.59
CA GLN A 65 -30.78 -6.53 -11.59
C GLN A 65 -29.85 -5.46 -10.98
N GLN A 66 -30.36 -4.59 -10.14
CA GLN A 66 -29.56 -3.60 -9.43
C GLN A 66 -28.50 -4.25 -8.56
N THR A 67 -28.85 -5.30 -7.82
CA THR A 67 -27.90 -6.09 -7.02
C THR A 67 -26.81 -6.72 -7.89
N GLN A 68 -27.17 -7.23 -9.09
CA GLN A 68 -26.19 -7.80 -10.03
C GLN A 68 -25.26 -6.75 -10.61
N VAL A 69 -25.78 -5.59 -11.04
CA VAL A 69 -24.96 -4.48 -11.57
C VAL A 69 -24.01 -3.96 -10.51
N GLU A 70 -24.45 -3.76 -9.28
CA GLU A 70 -23.57 -3.39 -8.17
C GLU A 70 -22.49 -4.43 -7.90
N ALA A 71 -22.81 -5.73 -8.03
CA ALA A 71 -21.80 -6.79 -7.89
C ALA A 71 -20.75 -6.75 -9.01
N ILE A 72 -21.16 -6.45 -10.25
CA ILE A 72 -20.25 -6.26 -11.39
C ILE A 72 -19.34 -5.05 -11.14
N LEU A 73 -19.89 -3.90 -10.74
CA LEU A 73 -19.13 -2.68 -10.44
C LEU A 73 -18.12 -2.93 -9.32
N ARG A 74 -18.52 -3.57 -8.23
CA ARG A 74 -17.60 -3.97 -7.16
C ARG A 74 -16.52 -4.93 -7.65
N GLY A 75 -16.87 -5.89 -8.51
CA GLY A 75 -15.92 -6.86 -9.09
C GLY A 75 -14.89 -6.21 -10.00
N THR A 76 -15.30 -5.30 -10.87
CA THR A 76 -14.41 -4.56 -11.77
C THR A 76 -13.48 -3.62 -11.02
N GLU A 77 -13.98 -2.94 -10.00
CA GLU A 77 -13.15 -2.07 -9.15
C GLU A 77 -12.09 -2.89 -8.39
N ARG A 78 -12.45 -4.06 -7.85
CA ARG A 78 -11.48 -5.01 -7.27
C ARG A 78 -10.39 -5.40 -8.27
N ALA A 79 -10.77 -5.78 -9.48
CA ALA A 79 -9.81 -6.17 -10.50
C ALA A 79 -8.86 -5.02 -10.86
N ARG A 80 -9.35 -3.79 -10.96
CA ARG A 80 -8.52 -2.59 -11.19
C ARG A 80 -7.50 -2.38 -10.07
N HIS A 81 -7.91 -2.52 -8.81
CA HIS A 81 -7.01 -2.41 -7.67
C HIS A 81 -5.94 -3.51 -7.69
N TYR A 82 -6.31 -4.76 -8.06
CA TYR A 82 -5.34 -5.85 -8.25
C TYR A 82 -4.28 -5.52 -9.31
N LEU A 83 -4.72 -5.02 -10.46
CA LEU A 83 -3.80 -4.64 -11.53
C LEU A 83 -2.89 -3.48 -11.14
N ALA A 84 -3.40 -2.50 -10.42
CA ALA A 84 -2.60 -1.40 -9.89
C ALA A 84 -1.53 -1.90 -8.91
N ALA A 85 -1.88 -2.82 -8.01
CA ALA A 85 -0.92 -3.41 -7.07
C ALA A 85 0.13 -4.28 -7.77
N LEU A 86 -0.25 -5.08 -8.76
CA LEU A 86 0.67 -5.88 -9.56
C LEU A 86 1.66 -5.00 -10.34
N ARG A 87 1.20 -3.90 -10.91
CA ARG A 87 2.05 -2.94 -11.63
C ARG A 87 3.08 -2.28 -10.73
N THR A 88 2.68 -1.92 -9.51
CA THR A 88 3.61 -1.34 -8.53
C THR A 88 4.55 -2.39 -7.95
N ALA A 89 4.17 -3.68 -7.96
CA ALA A 89 5.00 -4.78 -7.47
C ALA A 89 6.33 -4.91 -8.22
N GLY A 90 6.41 -4.45 -9.44
CA GLY A 90 7.59 -4.54 -10.27
C GLY A 90 8.19 -3.21 -10.72
N ALA A 91 7.62 -2.09 -10.31
CA ALA A 91 8.18 -0.79 -10.70
C ALA A 91 9.57 -0.59 -10.09
N ALA A 92 10.49 -0.04 -10.88
CA ALA A 92 11.76 0.47 -10.37
C ALA A 92 11.50 1.44 -9.21
N PRO A 93 12.37 1.50 -8.19
CA PRO A 93 12.19 2.40 -7.07
C PRO A 93 12.00 3.83 -7.60
N ALA A 94 10.88 4.45 -7.22
CA ALA A 94 10.58 5.80 -7.65
C ALA A 94 11.67 6.75 -7.13
N VAL A 95 11.96 7.79 -7.91
CA VAL A 95 12.97 8.79 -7.55
C VAL A 95 12.56 9.46 -6.24
N GLN A 96 13.38 9.30 -5.22
CA GLN A 96 13.18 9.95 -3.94
C GLN A 96 13.66 11.40 -4.02
N THR A 97 12.79 12.32 -3.67
CA THR A 97 13.06 13.75 -3.58
C THR A 97 12.98 14.23 -2.14
N SER A 98 13.51 15.43 -1.90
CA SER A 98 13.36 16.11 -0.62
C SER A 98 11.91 16.58 -0.45
N LEU A 99 11.23 16.08 0.58
CA LEU A 99 9.82 16.34 0.84
C LEU A 99 9.65 16.93 2.24
N ALA A 100 8.98 18.09 2.34
CA ALA A 100 8.61 18.67 3.62
C ALA A 100 7.48 17.83 4.26
N SER A 101 7.68 17.35 5.49
CA SER A 101 6.70 16.53 6.20
C SER A 101 5.36 17.25 6.37
N HIS A 102 5.39 18.57 6.63
CA HIS A 102 4.18 19.37 6.80
C HIS A 102 3.30 19.37 5.54
N ALA A 103 3.88 19.52 4.35
CA ALA A 103 3.12 19.50 3.09
C ALA A 103 2.45 18.13 2.85
N LEU A 104 3.14 17.05 3.18
CA LEU A 104 2.58 15.69 3.16
C LEU A 104 1.42 15.55 4.15
N THR A 105 1.63 16.02 5.40
CA THR A 105 0.66 15.95 6.48
C THR A 105 -0.63 16.68 6.15
N GLU A 106 -0.55 17.88 5.58
CA GLU A 106 -1.71 18.68 5.18
C GLU A 106 -2.54 17.97 4.09
N ARG A 107 -1.90 17.40 3.08
CA ARG A 107 -2.58 16.64 2.03
C ARG A 107 -3.30 15.42 2.60
N LEU A 108 -2.64 14.66 3.46
CA LEU A 108 -3.22 13.50 4.12
C LEU A 108 -4.39 13.88 5.04
N ALA A 109 -4.28 15.01 5.75
CA ALA A 109 -5.36 15.50 6.59
C ALA A 109 -6.61 15.88 5.77
N GLN A 110 -6.44 16.44 4.57
CA GLN A 110 -7.56 16.72 3.66
C GLN A 110 -8.25 15.42 3.22
N THR A 111 -7.47 14.44 2.79
CA THR A 111 -8.00 13.11 2.42
C THR A 111 -8.73 12.45 3.60
N ALA A 112 -8.13 12.45 4.80
CA ALA A 112 -8.72 11.86 5.99
C ALA A 112 -10.04 12.54 6.40
N ARG A 113 -10.13 13.87 6.33
CA ARG A 113 -11.37 14.60 6.60
C ARG A 113 -12.47 14.21 5.60
N ALA A 114 -12.13 14.10 4.30
CA ALA A 114 -13.06 13.70 3.26
C ALA A 114 -13.59 12.27 3.45
N LEU A 115 -12.76 11.35 3.95
CA LEU A 115 -13.14 9.96 4.25
C LEU A 115 -13.98 9.86 5.53
N CYS A 116 -13.58 10.53 6.59
CA CYS A 116 -14.19 10.39 7.91
C CYS A 116 -15.53 11.12 8.05
N ALA A 117 -15.70 12.28 7.42
CA ALA A 117 -16.90 13.10 7.57
C ALA A 117 -18.20 12.40 7.13
N PRO A 118 -18.29 11.76 5.94
CA PRO A 118 -19.50 11.06 5.53
C PRO A 118 -19.78 9.82 6.40
N ALA A 119 -18.74 9.18 6.93
CA ALA A 119 -18.87 8.03 7.82
C ALA A 119 -19.28 8.39 9.26
N GLY A 120 -19.29 9.67 9.61
CA GLY A 120 -19.57 10.15 10.97
C GLY A 120 -18.45 9.79 11.96
N ILE A 121 -17.21 9.78 11.49
CA ILE A 121 -16.00 9.46 12.25
C ILE A 121 -15.28 10.78 12.57
N HIS A 122 -14.77 10.91 13.79
CA HIS A 122 -13.95 12.06 14.20
C HIS A 122 -12.52 11.87 13.71
N PHE A 123 -11.97 12.89 13.02
CA PHE A 123 -10.59 12.90 12.61
C PHE A 123 -9.76 13.82 13.47
N ILE A 124 -8.61 13.33 13.96
CA ILE A 124 -7.62 14.08 14.73
C ILE A 124 -6.29 14.07 14.01
N LEU A 125 -5.66 15.24 13.87
CA LEU A 125 -4.30 15.37 13.37
C LEU A 125 -3.37 15.73 14.54
N GLN A 126 -2.26 14.98 14.68
CA GLN A 126 -1.19 15.24 15.63
C GLN A 126 0.13 15.37 14.86
N GLU A 127 0.60 16.59 14.68
CA GLU A 127 1.88 16.86 14.03
C GLU A 127 2.92 17.21 15.10
N GLU A 128 3.66 16.17 15.57
CA GLU A 128 4.66 16.30 16.62
C GLU A 128 6.05 16.62 16.07
N TRP A 129 6.22 16.53 14.74
CA TRP A 129 7.47 16.84 14.09
C TRP A 129 7.25 17.45 12.70
N GLN A 130 8.02 18.49 12.43
CA GLN A 130 8.13 19.11 11.11
C GLN A 130 9.59 19.12 10.66
N GLY A 131 9.83 18.64 9.47
CA GLY A 131 11.17 18.55 8.89
C GLY A 131 11.12 18.06 7.46
N THR A 132 12.27 17.61 6.98
CA THR A 132 12.42 17.14 5.61
C THR A 132 12.79 15.66 5.61
N ILE A 133 12.18 14.89 4.73
CA ILE A 133 12.48 13.48 4.48
C ILE A 133 12.82 13.28 3.00
N ARG A 134 13.57 12.23 2.69
CA ARG A 134 13.76 11.77 1.31
C ARG A 134 12.76 10.68 1.01
N ALA A 135 11.83 10.96 0.11
CA ALA A 135 10.79 10.00 -0.26
C ALA A 135 10.29 10.21 -1.69
N ALA A 136 9.71 9.17 -2.27
CA ALA A 136 8.87 9.25 -3.45
C ALA A 136 7.47 9.71 -2.98
N GLU A 137 7.17 10.99 -3.14
CA GLU A 137 5.97 11.64 -2.59
C GLU A 137 4.68 10.89 -2.93
N ASN A 138 4.48 10.54 -4.20
CA ASN A 138 3.25 9.87 -4.64
C ASN A 138 3.09 8.47 -4.04
N ASP A 139 4.20 7.73 -3.87
CA ASP A 139 4.15 6.40 -3.28
C ASP A 139 3.86 6.47 -1.79
N LEU A 140 4.46 7.44 -1.11
CA LEU A 140 4.24 7.66 0.33
C LEU A 140 2.82 8.15 0.62
N LEU A 141 2.29 9.09 -0.18
CA LEU A 141 0.90 9.53 -0.09
C LEU A 141 -0.06 8.34 -0.23
N ARG A 142 0.10 7.56 -1.29
CA ARG A 142 -0.74 6.40 -1.56
C ARG A 142 -0.66 5.34 -0.46
N ALA A 143 0.53 5.12 0.11
CA ALA A 143 0.69 4.21 1.23
C ALA A 143 -0.07 4.71 2.47
N ALA A 144 0.05 5.99 2.78
CA ALA A 144 -0.64 6.60 3.91
C ALA A 144 -2.17 6.66 3.70
N GLU A 145 -2.64 6.97 2.50
CA GLU A 145 -4.05 6.92 2.12
C GLU A 145 -4.63 5.52 2.33
N ASN A 146 -3.91 4.47 1.93
CA ASN A 146 -4.32 3.09 2.19
C ASN A 146 -4.47 2.78 3.70
N LEU A 147 -3.62 3.37 4.55
CA LEU A 147 -3.76 3.22 6.01
C LEU A 147 -4.97 3.97 6.53
N LEU A 148 -5.22 5.19 6.03
CA LEU A 148 -6.39 6.00 6.39
C LEU A 148 -7.70 5.34 5.95
N ASP A 149 -7.76 4.82 4.73
CA ASP A 149 -8.91 4.06 4.21
C ASP A 149 -9.21 2.86 5.10
N ASN A 150 -8.18 2.09 5.45
CA ASN A 150 -8.32 0.93 6.33
C ASN A 150 -8.83 1.32 7.72
N ALA A 151 -8.30 2.38 8.32
CA ALA A 151 -8.73 2.89 9.61
C ALA A 151 -10.19 3.38 9.56
N ALA A 152 -10.56 4.17 8.55
CA ALA A 152 -11.92 4.68 8.39
C ALA A 152 -12.95 3.56 8.21
N ALA A 153 -12.61 2.54 7.41
CA ALA A 153 -13.49 1.41 7.15
C ALA A 153 -13.76 0.53 8.37
N HIS A 154 -12.81 0.45 9.30
CA HIS A 154 -12.95 -0.38 10.51
C HIS A 154 -13.36 0.42 11.75
N THR A 155 -13.48 1.73 11.63
CA THR A 155 -13.95 2.60 12.72
C THR A 155 -15.47 2.68 12.73
N PRO A 156 -16.14 2.38 13.85
CA PRO A 156 -17.59 2.56 13.95
C PRO A 156 -17.97 4.04 13.92
N ARG A 157 -19.20 4.32 13.52
CA ARG A 157 -19.74 5.69 13.56
C ARG A 157 -19.63 6.28 14.97
N GLY A 158 -19.16 7.51 15.08
CA GLY A 158 -18.85 8.17 16.35
C GLY A 158 -17.47 7.82 16.93
N GLY A 159 -16.74 6.91 16.28
CA GLY A 159 -15.35 6.61 16.62
C GLY A 159 -14.36 7.68 16.13
N THR A 160 -13.08 7.44 16.34
CA THR A 160 -12.01 8.40 16.03
C THR A 160 -10.91 7.74 15.22
N VAL A 161 -10.44 8.43 14.19
CA VAL A 161 -9.20 8.14 13.45
C VAL A 161 -8.20 9.25 13.73
N THR A 162 -6.99 8.88 14.16
CA THR A 162 -5.91 9.84 14.43
C THR A 162 -4.75 9.60 13.48
N LEU A 163 -4.30 10.65 12.82
CA LEU A 163 -3.05 10.67 12.05
C LEU A 163 -1.98 11.38 12.89
N THR A 164 -0.92 10.67 13.23
CA THR A 164 0.23 11.23 13.95
C THR A 164 1.47 11.22 13.05
N VAL A 165 2.16 12.36 13.00
CA VAL A 165 3.46 12.50 12.34
C VAL A 165 4.49 12.85 13.39
N ALA A 166 5.48 11.98 13.57
CA ALA A 166 6.50 12.11 14.61
C ALA A 166 7.91 11.75 14.09
N LYS A 167 8.92 12.06 14.88
CA LYS A 167 10.31 11.62 14.66
C LYS A 167 10.84 10.98 15.94
N GLU A 168 11.33 9.75 15.82
CA GLU A 168 11.99 9.04 16.92
C GLU A 168 13.32 8.44 16.41
N ASN A 169 14.42 8.72 17.10
CA ASN A 169 15.76 8.14 16.78
C ASN A 169 16.15 8.20 15.30
N ASN A 170 15.94 9.34 14.66
CA ASN A 170 16.20 9.58 13.22
C ASN A 170 15.31 8.74 12.27
N ILE A 171 14.15 8.29 12.76
CA ILE A 171 13.11 7.61 11.99
C ILE A 171 11.90 8.54 11.91
N PHE A 172 11.45 8.82 10.70
CA PHE A 172 10.16 9.44 10.44
C PHE A 172 9.06 8.41 10.67
N ILE A 173 8.06 8.75 11.45
CA ILE A 173 6.92 7.88 11.78
C ILE A 173 5.65 8.57 11.32
N LEU A 174 4.93 7.91 10.43
CA LEU A 174 3.56 8.25 10.08
C LEU A 174 2.67 7.13 10.65
N ARG A 175 1.91 7.48 11.68
CA ARG A 175 1.06 6.54 12.43
C ARG A 175 -0.40 6.87 12.19
N VAL A 176 -1.20 5.87 11.86
CA VAL A 176 -2.65 5.94 11.81
C VAL A 176 -3.22 5.02 12.88
N THR A 177 -4.01 5.58 13.79
CA THR A 177 -4.72 4.83 14.83
C THR A 177 -6.22 5.01 14.68
N ASP A 178 -6.97 3.98 15.04
CA ASP A 178 -8.42 3.99 15.06
C ASP A 178 -8.97 3.51 16.40
N THR A 179 -10.23 3.80 16.66
CA THR A 179 -10.96 3.29 17.84
C THR A 179 -11.88 2.12 17.49
N GLY A 180 -11.62 1.46 16.39
CA GLY A 180 -12.31 0.24 15.97
C GLY A 180 -11.89 -0.99 16.79
N PRO A 181 -12.31 -2.17 16.35
CA PRO A 181 -12.05 -3.43 17.09
C PRO A 181 -10.59 -3.91 16.99
N GLY A 182 -9.72 -3.17 16.29
CA GLY A 182 -8.33 -3.53 16.06
C GLY A 182 -8.15 -4.73 15.10
N PHE A 183 -6.94 -5.21 14.97
CA PHE A 183 -6.59 -6.39 14.16
C PHE A 183 -6.81 -7.67 14.95
N THR A 184 -7.25 -8.75 14.31
CA THR A 184 -7.24 -10.08 14.93
C THR A 184 -5.80 -10.60 15.07
N ALA A 185 -5.57 -11.62 15.91
CA ALA A 185 -4.26 -12.24 16.04
C ALA A 185 -3.73 -12.78 14.69
N ALA A 186 -4.63 -13.35 13.88
CA ALA A 186 -4.29 -13.80 12.53
C ALA A 186 -3.92 -12.63 11.59
N ALA A 187 -4.65 -11.52 11.69
CA ALA A 187 -4.36 -10.31 10.92
C ALA A 187 -3.04 -9.66 11.32
N LEU A 188 -2.69 -9.62 12.61
CA LEU A 188 -1.40 -9.14 13.09
C LEU A 188 -0.23 -9.99 12.57
N ALA A 189 -0.38 -11.32 12.60
CA ALA A 189 0.67 -12.24 12.14
C ALA A 189 0.93 -12.14 10.63
N ARG A 190 -0.10 -11.81 9.86
CA ARG A 190 -0.08 -11.78 8.39
C ARG A 190 -0.21 -10.38 7.79
N ALA A 191 -0.09 -9.35 8.61
CA ALA A 191 -0.22 -7.96 8.19
C ALA A 191 0.78 -7.62 7.07
N GLY A 192 0.25 -7.07 5.98
CA GLY A 192 1.04 -6.74 4.79
C GLY A 192 1.42 -7.95 3.92
N GLU A 193 0.85 -9.14 4.13
CA GLU A 193 0.84 -10.20 3.11
C GLU A 193 -0.11 -9.82 1.97
N MET A 194 0.28 -10.16 0.76
CA MET A 194 -0.52 -9.88 -0.42
C MET A 194 -1.84 -10.67 -0.38
N PHE A 195 -2.96 -9.97 -0.60
CA PHE A 195 -4.32 -10.55 -0.61
C PHE A 195 -4.83 -11.12 0.72
N TYR A 196 -4.17 -10.82 1.82
CA TYR A 196 -4.69 -11.23 3.11
C TYR A 196 -5.83 -10.29 3.54
N THR A 197 -7.01 -10.87 3.71
CA THR A 197 -8.17 -10.24 4.34
C THR A 197 -8.64 -11.14 5.46
N ASP A 198 -9.06 -10.56 6.57
CA ASP A 198 -9.66 -11.35 7.65
C ASP A 198 -11.09 -11.76 7.25
N ALA A 199 -11.28 -13.05 6.94
CA ALA A 199 -12.56 -13.60 6.50
C ALA A 199 -13.72 -13.35 7.49
N ALA A 200 -13.39 -13.17 8.78
CA ALA A 200 -14.39 -12.89 9.81
C ALA A 200 -14.91 -11.44 9.78
N ARG A 201 -14.24 -10.53 9.04
CA ARG A 201 -14.53 -9.10 8.98
C ARG A 201 -14.56 -8.54 7.57
N SER A 202 -14.56 -9.41 6.56
CA SER A 202 -14.56 -8.97 5.16
C SER A 202 -15.95 -8.49 4.74
N ASP A 203 -16.25 -7.26 5.08
CA ASP A 203 -17.10 -6.48 4.21
C ASP A 203 -16.36 -6.31 2.88
N SER A 204 -17.04 -6.57 1.79
CA SER A 204 -16.52 -6.80 0.45
C SER A 204 -15.67 -5.66 -0.18
N ALA A 205 -15.40 -4.60 0.53
CA ALA A 205 -14.69 -3.41 0.05
C ALA A 205 -13.16 -3.49 0.22
N HIS A 206 -12.63 -4.24 1.19
CA HIS A 206 -11.20 -4.24 1.52
C HIS A 206 -10.51 -5.53 1.07
N GLN A 207 -9.49 -5.39 0.22
CA GLN A 207 -8.96 -6.47 -0.62
C GLN A 207 -7.60 -7.02 -0.15
N GLY A 208 -7.16 -6.67 1.06
CA GLY A 208 -5.86 -7.11 1.57
C GLY A 208 -4.64 -6.56 0.80
N LEU A 209 -4.82 -5.48 0.04
CA LEU A 209 -3.76 -4.84 -0.74
C LEU A 209 -3.24 -3.55 -0.10
N GLY A 210 -4.04 -2.90 0.75
CA GLY A 210 -3.67 -1.61 1.36
C GLY A 210 -2.44 -1.73 2.24
N LEU A 211 -2.44 -2.65 3.21
CA LEU A 211 -1.29 -2.90 4.09
C LEU A 211 -0.09 -3.48 3.33
N TYR A 212 -0.33 -4.34 2.32
CA TYR A 212 0.73 -4.84 1.44
C TYR A 212 1.42 -3.71 0.67
N SER A 213 0.64 -2.81 0.06
CA SER A 213 1.17 -1.63 -0.65
C SER A 213 1.98 -0.73 0.29
N ALA A 214 1.45 -0.45 1.48
CA ALA A 214 2.13 0.34 2.50
C ALA A 214 3.45 -0.31 2.95
N ARG A 215 3.46 -1.62 3.19
CA ARG A 215 4.68 -2.39 3.53
C ARG A 215 5.73 -2.31 2.43
N ARG A 216 5.33 -2.43 1.19
CA ARG A 216 6.25 -2.31 0.04
C ARG A 216 6.83 -0.92 -0.10
N THR A 217 5.99 0.10 0.03
CA THR A 217 6.45 1.49 0.01
C THR A 217 7.44 1.74 1.12
N ALA A 218 7.17 1.29 2.36
CA ALA A 218 8.12 1.38 3.45
C ALA A 218 9.45 0.70 3.11
N ALA A 219 9.42 -0.55 2.64
CA ALA A 219 10.62 -1.30 2.26
C ALA A 219 11.42 -0.63 1.13
N ALA A 220 10.76 -0.05 0.11
CA ALA A 220 11.41 0.70 -0.97
C ALA A 220 12.12 1.98 -0.49
N HIS A 221 11.74 2.49 0.67
CA HIS A 221 12.38 3.63 1.35
C HIS A 221 13.34 3.19 2.47
N GLY A 222 13.71 1.90 2.53
CA GLY A 222 14.59 1.37 3.59
C GLY A 222 13.95 1.31 4.98
N GLY A 223 12.63 1.44 5.04
CA GLY A 223 11.84 1.46 6.25
C GLY A 223 11.00 0.19 6.48
N THR A 224 10.05 0.27 7.38
CA THR A 224 9.17 -0.84 7.76
C THR A 224 7.74 -0.37 8.00
N LEU A 225 6.78 -1.27 7.76
CA LEU A 225 5.40 -1.14 8.25
C LEU A 225 5.26 -1.93 9.54
N ARG A 226 4.74 -1.31 10.59
CA ARG A 226 4.36 -1.97 11.84
C ARG A 226 2.86 -1.91 12.02
N VAL A 227 2.28 -2.96 12.55
CA VAL A 227 0.86 -3.00 12.93
C VAL A 227 0.71 -3.52 14.35
N SER A 228 -0.23 -2.96 15.09
CA SER A 228 -0.50 -3.31 16.47
C SER A 228 -1.94 -2.95 16.86
N ASN A 229 -2.32 -3.25 18.09
CA ASN A 229 -3.60 -2.84 18.67
C ASN A 229 -3.33 -1.98 19.89
N THR A 230 -3.54 -0.65 19.79
CA THR A 230 -3.38 0.26 20.95
C THR A 230 -4.03 1.62 20.64
N PRO A 231 -5.21 1.97 21.16
CA PRO A 231 -6.23 1.14 21.86
C PRO A 231 -7.12 0.35 20.89
N GLY A 232 -7.20 0.69 19.61
CA GLY A 232 -7.84 -0.01 18.50
C GLY A 232 -6.80 -0.47 17.50
N GLY A 233 -7.08 -0.39 16.20
CA GLY A 233 -6.07 -0.67 15.17
C GLY A 233 -5.01 0.45 15.12
N CYS A 234 -3.76 0.06 14.93
CA CYS A 234 -2.64 0.98 14.77
C CYS A 234 -1.75 0.48 13.64
N ALA A 235 -1.47 1.34 12.67
CA ALA A 235 -0.54 1.05 11.58
C ALA A 235 0.48 2.20 11.46
N GLU A 236 1.76 1.86 11.39
CA GLU A 236 2.87 2.82 11.38
C GLU A 236 3.78 2.58 10.18
N LEU A 237 4.00 3.61 9.38
CA LEU A 237 5.07 3.68 8.40
C LEU A 237 6.29 4.31 9.07
N CYS A 238 7.36 3.52 9.19
CA CYS A 238 8.62 3.96 9.80
C CYS A 238 9.68 4.07 8.69
N LEU A 239 10.17 5.27 8.40
CA LEU A 239 11.15 5.53 7.34
C LEU A 239 12.41 6.15 7.92
N PRO A 240 13.63 5.71 7.51
CA PRO A 240 14.86 6.35 7.95
C PRO A 240 14.95 7.77 7.39
N ILE A 241 15.34 8.73 8.21
CA ILE A 241 15.68 10.09 7.77
C ILE A 241 17.16 10.06 7.39
N CYS A 242 17.44 10.10 6.09
CA CYS A 242 18.81 10.29 5.60
C CYS A 242 19.11 11.80 5.67
N GLU A 243 20.12 12.17 6.45
CA GLU A 243 20.67 13.53 6.49
C GLU A 243 21.38 13.88 5.18
#